data_0b9f43a6d114d376ff8ce1d5b823dd98
#
_entry.id   0b9f43a6d114d376ff8ce1d5b823dd98
#
_cell.length_a   1.000
_cell.length_b   1.000
_cell.length_c   1.000
_cell.angle_alpha   90.00
_cell.angle_beta   90.00
_cell.angle_gamma   90.00
#
_symmetry.space_group_name_H-M   'P 1'
#
loop_
_entity.id
_entity.type
_entity.pdbx_description
1 polymer ?
#
loop_
_entity_poly.entity_id
_entity_poly.type
_entity_poly.pdbx_seq_one_letter_code
_entity_poly.pdbx_strand_id
1 'polypeptide(L)'
;TLFPYTTLFRSVEWEHVVPAHAFGQSFKEWRDGDPNCIDNKGKAFKGRNCAQKVNMLYRYMQSDMYNLVPANGQINALRSNYSYAMIPGEPRRFGNCDMEIEDRKAEPRPEIRGDIARIYFYMDDAYPGRGIISKKNRKLFQAWAKEDPIDNWERERAKRIEAIQGNHNKFVE
;
A
#
# COMPACT_ATOMS: atom_id res chain seq x y z
N THR A 1 -32.03 -7.58 -3.07
CA THR A 1 -31.86 -6.33 -2.28
C THR A 1 -30.78 -5.52 -3.00
N LEU A 2 -31.22 -4.51 -3.72
CA LEU A 2 -30.34 -3.56 -4.42
C LEU A 2 -29.53 -2.80 -3.36
N PHE A 3 -28.22 -2.99 -3.33
CA PHE A 3 -27.34 -2.12 -2.57
C PHE A 3 -27.51 -0.71 -3.11
N PRO A 4 -27.73 0.30 -2.25
CA PRO A 4 -27.78 1.67 -2.73
C PRO A 4 -26.45 1.97 -3.41
N TYR A 5 -26.51 2.45 -4.65
CA TYR A 5 -25.35 2.99 -5.38
C TYR A 5 -24.87 4.23 -4.63
N THR A 6 -24.04 4.01 -3.63
CA THR A 6 -23.48 5.05 -2.81
C THR A 6 -22.31 5.71 -3.53
N THR A 7 -22.04 6.93 -3.19
CA THR A 7 -20.95 7.80 -3.67
C THR A 7 -19.55 7.18 -3.68
N LEU A 8 -19.35 6.07 -2.99
CA LEU A 8 -18.10 5.28 -2.93
C LEU A 8 -17.59 4.78 -4.30
N PHE A 9 -18.49 4.47 -5.25
CA PHE A 9 -18.09 4.05 -6.60
C PHE A 9 -17.49 5.16 -7.46
N ARG A 10 -17.59 6.42 -7.03
CA ARG A 10 -17.16 7.59 -7.82
C ARG A 10 -15.94 8.29 -7.24
N SER A 11 -15.46 7.88 -6.07
CA SER A 11 -14.28 8.50 -5.46
C SER A 11 -13.01 7.84 -5.98
N VAL A 12 -12.04 8.68 -6.35
CA VAL A 12 -10.64 8.28 -6.50
C VAL A 12 -9.96 8.62 -5.18
N GLU A 13 -9.25 7.65 -4.61
CA GLU A 13 -8.55 7.78 -3.35
C GLU A 13 -7.06 7.43 -3.53
N TRP A 14 -6.22 7.93 -2.65
CA TRP A 14 -4.84 7.50 -2.57
C TRP A 14 -4.76 6.16 -1.84
N GLU A 15 -4.32 5.14 -2.56
CA GLU A 15 -4.05 3.80 -2.03
C GLU A 15 -2.59 3.66 -1.66
N HIS A 16 -2.34 3.14 -0.46
CA HIS A 16 -1.03 2.68 -0.06
C HIS A 16 -0.82 1.24 -0.57
N VAL A 17 0.00 1.07 -1.61
CA VAL A 17 0.31 -0.26 -2.16
C VAL A 17 0.88 -1.17 -1.07
N VAL A 18 1.88 -0.70 -0.32
CA VAL A 18 2.27 -1.28 0.97
C VAL A 18 1.39 -0.66 2.05
N PRO A 19 0.46 -1.40 2.66
CA PRO A 19 -0.49 -0.82 3.61
C PRO A 19 0.19 -0.13 4.79
N ALA A 20 -0.33 1.03 5.18
CA ALA A 20 0.15 1.73 6.37
C ALA A 20 0.11 0.86 7.64
N HIS A 21 -0.82 -0.10 7.72
CA HIS A 21 -0.87 -1.10 8.77
C HIS A 21 0.37 -2.01 8.77
N ALA A 22 0.86 -2.43 7.60
CA ALA A 22 1.98 -3.36 7.51
C ALA A 22 3.26 -2.76 8.11
N PHE A 23 3.66 -1.56 7.68
CA PHE A 23 4.84 -0.91 8.26
C PHE A 23 4.54 -0.24 9.62
N GLY A 24 3.31 0.16 9.88
CA GLY A 24 2.89 0.77 11.14
C GLY A 24 3.16 -0.12 12.36
N GLN A 25 2.96 -1.43 12.21
CA GLN A 25 3.23 -2.40 13.27
C GLN A 25 4.70 -2.41 13.74
N SER A 26 5.63 -1.91 12.95
CA SER A 26 7.04 -1.78 13.35
C SER A 26 7.31 -0.63 14.32
N PHE A 27 6.35 0.29 14.49
CA PHE A 27 6.49 1.46 15.36
C PHE A 27 5.85 1.22 16.73
N LYS A 28 6.58 1.62 17.79
CA LYS A 28 6.09 1.51 19.17
C LYS A 28 4.81 2.32 19.37
N GLU A 29 4.77 3.53 18.82
CA GLU A 29 3.64 4.45 18.94
C GLU A 29 2.35 3.88 18.33
N TRP A 30 2.50 3.06 17.28
CA TRP A 30 1.38 2.33 16.70
C TRP A 30 0.87 1.22 17.62
N ARG A 31 1.76 0.41 18.19
CA ARG A 31 1.38 -0.75 19.00
C ARG A 31 0.95 -0.37 20.41
N ASP A 32 1.74 0.47 21.05
CA ASP A 32 1.66 0.73 22.49
C ASP A 32 1.10 2.12 22.78
N GLY A 33 1.18 3.07 21.84
CA GLY A 33 0.91 4.48 22.05
C GLY A 33 2.13 5.26 22.47
N ASP A 34 1.91 6.55 22.83
CA ASP A 34 2.92 7.47 23.34
C ASP A 34 2.27 8.41 24.35
N PRO A 35 2.99 8.90 25.38
CA PRO A 35 2.45 9.85 26.36
C PRO A 35 1.84 11.12 25.75
N ASN A 36 2.31 11.55 24.57
CA ASN A 36 1.78 12.70 23.84
C ASN A 36 0.52 12.37 23.01
N CYS A 37 0.14 11.09 22.92
CA CYS A 37 -1.04 10.65 22.20
C CYS A 37 -2.28 10.70 23.10
N ILE A 38 -2.66 11.89 23.50
CA ILE A 38 -3.86 12.20 24.29
C ILE A 38 -4.82 13.02 23.41
N ASP A 39 -6.08 12.69 23.42
CA ASP A 39 -7.13 13.44 22.73
C ASP A 39 -7.59 14.68 23.53
N ASN A 40 -8.51 15.45 22.96
CA ASN A 40 -9.05 16.66 23.60
C ASN A 40 -9.91 16.40 24.84
N LYS A 41 -10.20 15.13 25.15
CA LYS A 41 -10.91 14.68 26.36
C LYS A 41 -9.97 14.04 27.40
N GLY A 42 -8.66 14.10 27.17
CA GLY A 42 -7.65 13.50 28.06
C GLY A 42 -7.51 11.98 27.91
N LYS A 43 -8.13 11.36 26.89
CA LYS A 43 -8.05 9.92 26.64
C LYS A 43 -6.85 9.57 25.79
N ALA A 44 -6.04 8.60 26.24
CA ALA A 44 -4.91 8.07 25.49
C ALA A 44 -5.39 7.30 24.24
N PHE A 45 -4.67 7.44 23.12
CA PHE A 45 -4.90 6.71 21.91
C PHE A 45 -3.58 6.16 21.32
N LYS A 46 -3.70 5.18 20.42
CA LYS A 46 -2.60 4.53 19.72
C LYS A 46 -2.94 4.30 18.24
N GLY A 47 -2.14 3.51 17.54
CA GLY A 47 -2.38 3.19 16.14
C GLY A 47 -1.89 4.30 15.20
N ARG A 48 -2.50 4.35 14.01
CA ARG A 48 -2.11 5.26 12.94
C ARG A 48 -2.02 6.71 13.40
N ASN A 49 -3.03 7.19 14.10
CA ASN A 49 -3.11 8.58 14.52
C ASN A 49 -2.00 8.96 15.53
N CYS A 50 -1.63 8.05 16.44
CA CYS A 50 -0.53 8.28 17.35
C CYS A 50 0.81 8.31 16.63
N ALA A 51 1.11 7.29 15.81
CA ALA A 51 2.34 7.25 15.04
C ALA A 51 2.49 8.49 14.13
N GLN A 52 1.42 8.90 13.47
CA GLN A 52 1.39 10.12 12.65
C GLN A 52 1.63 11.39 13.48
N LYS A 53 1.09 11.45 14.70
CA LYS A 53 1.23 12.63 15.57
C LYS A 53 2.68 12.82 16.04
N VAL A 54 3.36 11.74 16.43
CA VAL A 54 4.62 11.88 17.19
C VAL A 54 5.86 11.32 16.48
N ASN A 55 5.72 10.52 15.42
CA ASN A 55 6.85 9.89 14.74
C ASN A 55 7.08 10.44 13.34
N MET A 56 8.21 11.12 13.14
CA MET A 56 8.55 11.74 11.85
C MET A 56 8.80 10.70 10.75
N LEU A 57 9.48 9.60 11.06
CA LEU A 57 9.75 8.54 10.07
C LEU A 57 8.45 7.89 9.60
N TYR A 58 7.50 7.67 10.52
CA TYR A 58 6.18 7.17 10.13
C TYR A 58 5.47 8.14 9.16
N ARG A 59 5.56 9.45 9.41
CA ARG A 59 5.01 10.46 8.48
C ARG A 59 5.64 10.39 7.11
N TYR A 60 6.96 10.23 7.00
CA TYR A 60 7.63 10.05 5.72
C TYR A 60 7.14 8.80 5.01
N MET A 61 7.09 7.67 5.70
CA MET A 61 6.64 6.40 5.09
C MET A 61 5.19 6.45 4.59
N GLN A 62 4.29 7.09 5.34
CA GLN A 62 2.89 7.17 4.90
C GLN A 62 2.63 8.20 3.81
N SER A 63 3.53 9.15 3.59
CA SER A 63 3.42 10.16 2.53
C SER A 63 4.36 9.90 1.36
N ASP A 64 5.10 8.79 1.37
CA ASP A 64 6.00 8.43 0.29
C ASP A 64 5.24 8.22 -1.02
N MET A 65 5.52 9.08 -2.00
CA MET A 65 4.80 9.10 -3.28
C MET A 65 5.01 7.83 -4.11
N TYR A 66 6.13 7.12 -3.93
CA TYR A 66 6.33 5.84 -4.60
C TYR A 66 5.35 4.77 -4.14
N ASN A 67 4.87 4.87 -2.89
CA ASN A 67 3.89 3.94 -2.31
C ASN A 67 2.43 4.38 -2.50
N LEU A 68 2.16 5.53 -3.12
CA LEU A 68 0.82 6.08 -3.28
C LEU A 68 0.37 5.99 -4.74
N VAL A 69 -0.75 5.34 -4.99
CA VAL A 69 -1.37 5.24 -6.32
C VAL A 69 -2.84 5.66 -6.27
N PRO A 70 -3.39 6.26 -7.33
CA PRO A 70 -4.82 6.51 -7.39
C PRO A 70 -5.58 5.19 -7.53
N ALA A 71 -6.60 4.98 -6.72
CA ALA A 71 -7.43 3.78 -6.75
C ALA A 71 -8.91 4.11 -6.63
N ASN A 72 -9.77 3.22 -7.10
CA ASN A 72 -11.19 3.30 -6.84
C ASN A 72 -11.45 3.13 -5.35
N GLY A 73 -12.17 4.07 -4.72
CA GLY A 73 -12.37 4.11 -3.27
C GLY A 73 -13.06 2.87 -2.70
N GLN A 74 -13.98 2.24 -3.45
CA GLN A 74 -14.62 1.00 -2.99
C GLN A 74 -13.64 -0.17 -2.99
N ILE A 75 -12.85 -0.32 -4.05
CA ILE A 75 -11.85 -1.40 -4.14
C ILE A 75 -10.77 -1.19 -3.08
N ASN A 76 -10.33 0.07 -2.89
CA ASN A 76 -9.40 0.46 -1.83
C ASN A 76 -9.92 0.06 -0.44
N ALA A 77 -11.17 0.41 -0.13
CA ALA A 77 -11.81 0.05 1.14
C ALA A 77 -11.92 -1.48 1.35
N LEU A 78 -12.26 -2.23 0.31
CA LEU A 78 -12.37 -3.69 0.37
C LEU A 78 -11.01 -4.37 0.46
N ARG A 79 -10.00 -3.86 -0.26
CA ARG A 79 -8.62 -4.35 -0.15
C ARG A 79 -8.06 -4.13 1.26
N SER A 80 -8.41 -3.02 1.91
CA SER A 80 -8.01 -2.74 3.30
C SER A 80 -6.49 -2.90 3.49
N ASN A 81 -6.06 -3.71 4.47
CA ASN A 81 -4.65 -4.06 4.71
C ASN A 81 -4.28 -5.48 4.27
N TYR A 82 -5.05 -6.06 3.36
CA TYR A 82 -4.82 -7.43 2.93
C TYR A 82 -3.54 -7.56 2.11
N SER A 83 -2.85 -8.68 2.29
CA SER A 83 -1.64 -8.98 1.55
C SER A 83 -1.95 -9.36 0.11
N TYR A 84 -1.07 -8.97 -0.79
CA TYR A 84 -1.14 -9.47 -2.16
C TYR A 84 -0.77 -10.95 -2.24
N ALA A 85 -1.51 -11.69 -3.05
CA ALA A 85 -1.32 -13.13 -3.27
C ALA A 85 -2.00 -13.55 -4.57
N MET A 86 -1.73 -14.77 -5.04
CA MET A 86 -2.55 -15.43 -6.05
C MET A 86 -3.78 -16.04 -5.38
N ILE A 87 -4.96 -15.89 -6.01
CA ILE A 87 -6.26 -16.41 -5.55
C ILE A 87 -6.79 -17.35 -6.63
N PRO A 88 -6.95 -18.65 -6.33
CA PRO A 88 -7.49 -19.58 -7.33
C PRO A 88 -8.94 -19.28 -7.70
N GLY A 89 -9.28 -19.42 -8.99
CA GLY A 89 -10.65 -19.45 -9.47
C GLY A 89 -11.24 -18.12 -9.94
N GLU A 90 -10.55 -17.01 -9.84
CA GLU A 90 -10.93 -15.69 -10.39
C GLU A 90 -12.43 -15.35 -10.34
N PRO A 91 -13.01 -15.06 -9.17
CA PRO A 91 -14.45 -14.90 -9.01
C PRO A 91 -15.07 -13.64 -9.66
N ARG A 92 -14.28 -12.77 -10.31
CA ARG A 92 -14.71 -11.57 -11.08
C ARG A 92 -15.80 -10.74 -10.38
N ARG A 93 -15.67 -10.48 -9.11
CA ARG A 93 -16.68 -9.78 -8.29
C ARG A 93 -16.87 -8.31 -8.66
N PHE A 94 -15.91 -7.72 -9.37
CA PHE A 94 -15.91 -6.30 -9.75
C PHE A 94 -16.11 -6.08 -11.26
N GLY A 95 -16.79 -7.02 -11.94
CA GLY A 95 -17.08 -6.93 -13.36
C GLY A 95 -15.82 -6.92 -14.23
N ASN A 96 -15.63 -5.86 -15.01
CA ASN A 96 -14.44 -5.72 -15.88
C ASN A 96 -13.17 -5.29 -15.12
N CYS A 97 -13.27 -4.96 -13.84
CA CYS A 97 -12.10 -4.70 -13.02
C CYS A 97 -11.50 -6.02 -12.54
N ASP A 98 -10.35 -6.35 -13.10
CA ASP A 98 -9.60 -7.56 -12.79
C ASP A 98 -8.85 -7.41 -11.45
N MET A 99 -9.58 -7.60 -10.39
CA MET A 99 -9.10 -7.54 -9.01
C MET A 99 -9.90 -8.53 -8.19
N GLU A 100 -9.24 -9.48 -7.55
CA GLU A 100 -9.85 -10.44 -6.65
C GLU A 100 -9.52 -10.09 -5.20
N ILE A 101 -10.53 -10.17 -4.34
CA ILE A 101 -10.36 -9.98 -2.89
C ILE A 101 -11.11 -11.09 -2.17
N GLU A 102 -10.35 -11.99 -1.55
CA GLU A 102 -10.88 -13.14 -0.84
C GLU A 102 -9.94 -13.60 0.29
N ASP A 103 -10.48 -14.12 1.37
CA ASP A 103 -9.71 -14.68 2.49
C ASP A 103 -8.57 -13.77 3.00
N ARG A 104 -8.82 -12.47 3.07
CA ARG A 104 -7.82 -11.46 3.47
C ARG A 104 -6.60 -11.42 2.54
N LYS A 105 -6.81 -11.72 1.29
CA LYS A 105 -5.83 -11.59 0.20
C LYS A 105 -6.41 -10.70 -0.89
N ALA A 106 -5.54 -10.12 -1.67
CA ALA A 106 -5.87 -9.35 -2.86
C ALA A 106 -4.99 -9.81 -4.03
N GLU A 107 -5.61 -10.11 -5.16
CA GLU A 107 -4.90 -10.41 -6.39
C GLU A 107 -5.18 -9.30 -7.39
N PRO A 108 -4.17 -8.57 -7.84
CA PRO A 108 -4.31 -7.54 -8.85
C PRO A 108 -4.21 -8.17 -10.24
N ARG A 109 -4.74 -7.44 -11.23
CA ARG A 109 -4.57 -7.80 -12.63
C ARG A 109 -3.09 -8.00 -13.02
N PRO A 110 -2.79 -8.87 -13.99
CA PRO A 110 -1.42 -9.22 -14.36
C PRO A 110 -0.52 -8.00 -14.70
N GLU A 111 -1.06 -7.01 -15.40
CA GLU A 111 -0.32 -5.88 -15.99
C GLU A 111 0.15 -4.82 -14.95
N ILE A 112 -0.11 -5.03 -13.66
CA ILE A 112 0.39 -4.17 -12.58
C ILE A 112 1.06 -4.95 -11.45
N ARG A 113 1.26 -6.25 -11.64
CA ARG A 113 1.90 -7.11 -10.62
C ARG A 113 3.36 -6.73 -10.41
N GLY A 114 4.06 -6.42 -11.50
CA GLY A 114 5.43 -5.94 -11.46
C GLY A 114 5.57 -4.58 -10.78
N ASP A 115 4.67 -3.64 -11.09
CA ASP A 115 4.62 -2.33 -10.43
C ASP A 115 4.49 -2.48 -8.92
N ILE A 116 3.53 -3.30 -8.48
CA ILE A 116 3.31 -3.59 -7.06
C ILE A 116 4.56 -4.20 -6.42
N ALA A 117 5.18 -5.17 -7.09
CA ALA A 117 6.38 -5.82 -6.59
C ALA A 117 7.54 -4.83 -6.42
N ARG A 118 7.78 -3.95 -7.41
CA ARG A 118 8.82 -2.92 -7.37
C ARG A 118 8.56 -1.88 -6.29
N ILE A 119 7.30 -1.50 -6.04
CA ILE A 119 6.92 -0.63 -4.93
C ILE A 119 7.25 -1.29 -3.57
N TYR A 120 6.95 -2.58 -3.41
CA TYR A 120 7.32 -3.30 -2.20
C TYR A 120 8.84 -3.37 -2.01
N PHE A 121 9.61 -3.65 -3.07
CA PHE A 121 11.07 -3.66 -3.01
C PHE A 121 11.64 -2.30 -2.65
N TYR A 122 11.11 -1.23 -3.24
CA TYR A 122 11.50 0.14 -2.92
C TYR A 122 11.25 0.44 -1.43
N MET A 123 10.06 0.19 -0.94
CA MET A 123 9.70 0.48 0.46
C MET A 123 10.55 -0.35 1.45
N ASP A 124 10.87 -1.60 1.14
CA ASP A 124 11.72 -2.47 1.97
C ASP A 124 13.17 -1.97 2.01
N ASP A 125 13.67 -1.42 0.91
CA ASP A 125 15.02 -0.86 0.77
C ASP A 125 15.14 0.53 1.41
N ALA A 126 14.19 1.43 1.10
CA ALA A 126 14.18 2.80 1.61
C ALA A 126 13.95 2.87 3.14
N TYR A 127 13.26 1.87 3.70
CA TYR A 127 12.90 1.81 5.11
C TYR A 127 13.28 0.47 5.75
N PRO A 128 14.58 0.17 5.87
CA PRO A 128 15.06 -1.13 6.31
C PRO A 128 14.63 -1.46 7.74
N GLY A 129 14.47 -2.77 8.01
CA GLY A 129 14.12 -3.27 9.34
C GLY A 129 12.64 -3.11 9.73
N ARG A 130 11.77 -2.71 8.80
CA ARG A 130 10.32 -2.53 9.06
C ARG A 130 9.48 -3.77 8.77
N GLY A 131 10.08 -4.85 8.24
CA GLY A 131 9.36 -6.10 7.97
C GLY A 131 8.29 -5.97 6.86
N ILE A 132 8.55 -5.13 5.86
CA ILE A 132 7.61 -4.80 4.78
C ILE A 132 7.33 -6.04 3.91
N ILE A 133 8.35 -6.83 3.62
CA ILE A 133 8.23 -8.03 2.80
C ILE A 133 8.52 -9.29 3.62
N SER A 134 7.53 -10.17 3.75
CA SER A 134 7.75 -11.50 4.33
C SER A 134 8.57 -12.40 3.38
N LYS A 135 9.24 -13.43 3.93
CA LYS A 135 10.00 -14.41 3.12
C LYS A 135 9.13 -15.07 2.03
N LYS A 136 7.85 -15.33 2.33
CA LYS A 136 6.89 -15.92 1.37
C LYS A 136 6.59 -14.95 0.25
N ASN A 137 6.24 -13.71 0.58
CA ASN A 137 5.86 -12.70 -0.41
C ASN A 137 7.05 -12.25 -1.27
N ARG A 138 8.28 -12.32 -0.76
CA ARG A 138 9.47 -11.98 -1.56
C ARG A 138 9.60 -12.82 -2.82
N LYS A 139 9.33 -14.14 -2.73
CA LYS A 139 9.35 -15.03 -3.90
C LYS A 139 8.24 -14.68 -4.90
N LEU A 140 7.04 -14.38 -4.41
CA LEU A 140 5.91 -13.95 -5.25
C LEU A 140 6.26 -12.65 -5.99
N PHE A 141 6.74 -11.64 -5.28
CA PHE A 141 7.08 -10.36 -5.87
C PHE A 141 8.26 -10.45 -6.86
N GLN A 142 9.22 -11.34 -6.62
CA GLN A 142 10.28 -11.62 -7.59
C GLN A 142 9.74 -12.24 -8.89
N ALA A 143 8.74 -13.15 -8.80
CA ALA A 143 8.07 -13.68 -9.97
C ALA A 143 7.29 -12.59 -10.71
N TRP A 144 6.49 -11.82 -10.01
CA TRP A 144 5.70 -10.73 -10.58
C TRP A 144 6.55 -9.67 -11.28
N ALA A 145 7.64 -9.22 -10.66
CA ALA A 145 8.56 -8.26 -11.28
C ALA A 145 9.22 -8.78 -12.56
N LYS A 146 9.34 -10.10 -12.71
CA LYS A 146 9.86 -10.75 -13.93
C LYS A 146 8.79 -10.92 -15.00
N GLU A 147 7.56 -11.24 -14.58
CA GLU A 147 6.42 -11.46 -15.49
C GLU A 147 5.91 -10.15 -16.08
N ASP A 148 5.97 -9.08 -15.31
CA ASP A 148 5.53 -7.73 -15.66
C ASP A 148 6.73 -6.77 -15.56
N PRO A 149 7.51 -6.60 -16.65
CA PRO A 149 8.71 -5.78 -16.67
C PRO A 149 8.38 -4.28 -16.64
N ILE A 150 9.38 -3.48 -16.26
CA ILE A 150 9.27 -2.02 -16.16
C ILE A 150 8.81 -1.40 -17.49
N ASP A 151 7.74 -0.63 -17.44
CA ASP A 151 7.19 0.08 -18.58
C ASP A 151 7.55 1.59 -18.60
N ASN A 152 7.11 2.28 -19.65
CA ASN A 152 7.37 3.71 -19.81
C ASN A 152 6.60 4.57 -18.80
N TRP A 153 5.41 4.11 -18.35
CA TRP A 153 4.62 4.83 -17.36
C TRP A 153 5.31 4.82 -16.00
N GLU A 154 5.85 3.68 -15.58
CA GLU A 154 6.61 3.57 -14.33
C GLU A 154 7.85 4.46 -14.35
N ARG A 155 8.61 4.46 -15.47
CA ARG A 155 9.80 5.32 -15.60
C ARG A 155 9.46 6.81 -15.50
N GLU A 156 8.43 7.24 -16.21
CA GLU A 156 7.99 8.64 -16.18
C GLU A 156 7.44 9.02 -14.80
N ARG A 157 6.68 8.14 -14.17
CA ARG A 157 6.19 8.33 -12.81
C ARG A 157 7.35 8.46 -11.82
N ALA A 158 8.31 7.55 -11.87
CA ALA A 158 9.48 7.55 -10.98
C ALA A 158 10.28 8.87 -11.13
N LYS A 159 10.54 9.30 -12.36
CA LYS A 159 11.22 10.56 -12.65
C LYS A 159 10.50 11.78 -12.06
N ARG A 160 9.18 11.84 -12.17
CA ARG A 160 8.38 12.93 -11.60
C ARG A 160 8.40 12.93 -10.08
N ILE A 161 8.29 11.75 -9.46
CA ILE A 161 8.37 11.61 -8.01
C ILE A 161 9.74 12.04 -7.50
N GLU A 162 10.81 11.59 -8.14
CA GLU A 162 12.19 11.97 -7.79
C GLU A 162 12.39 13.50 -7.84
N ALA A 163 11.85 14.16 -8.86
CA ALA A 163 11.92 15.61 -8.97
C ALA A 163 11.19 16.36 -7.84
N ILE A 164 10.16 15.75 -7.25
CA ILE A 164 9.34 16.35 -6.16
C ILE A 164 9.88 15.93 -4.79
N GLN A 165 10.14 14.63 -4.59
CA GLN A 165 10.47 14.04 -3.30
C GLN A 165 11.98 14.01 -3.02
N GLY A 166 12.80 14.08 -4.08
CA GLY A 166 14.26 14.22 -4.00
C GLY A 166 15.01 12.91 -3.78
N ASN A 167 14.34 11.75 -3.77
CA ASN A 167 14.99 10.46 -3.64
C ASN A 167 14.69 9.55 -4.84
N HIS A 168 15.66 8.72 -5.16
CA HIS A 168 15.67 7.86 -6.34
C HIS A 168 15.08 6.46 -6.05
N ASN A 169 14.38 5.87 -7.02
CA ASN A 169 13.89 4.50 -6.96
C ASN A 169 14.67 3.60 -7.93
N LYS A 170 15.70 2.93 -7.45
CA LYS A 170 16.55 2.02 -8.24
C LYS A 170 15.84 0.77 -8.79
N PHE A 171 14.60 0.53 -8.41
CA PHE A 171 13.82 -0.61 -8.90
C PHE A 171 13.01 -0.30 -10.16
N VAL A 172 13.10 0.95 -10.65
CA VAL A 172 12.42 1.43 -11.86
C VAL A 172 13.44 2.14 -12.78
N GLU A 173 14.55 1.47 -13.05
CA GLU A 173 15.61 1.93 -13.98
C GLU A 173 15.50 1.25 -15.36
#